data_26c5264993c27ed42bde750b78a4eddc
#
_entry.id   26c5264993c27ed42bde750b78a4eddc
#
_cell.length_a   1.000
_cell.length_b   1.000
_cell.length_c   1.000
_cell.angle_alpha   90.00
_cell.angle_beta   90.00
_cell.angle_gamma   90.00
#
_symmetry.space_group_name_H-M   'P 1'
#
loop_
_entity.id
_entity.type
_entity.pdbx_description
1 polymer ?
#
loop_
_entity_poly.entity_id
_entity_poly.type
_entity_poly.pdbx_seq_one_letter_code
_entity_poly.pdbx_strand_id
1 'polypeptide(L)'
;MNLKKQFLCAALVCCTTATWAFPPEPKYDVLVPLTPENVAIGHLSWAKDPVVKVKSGAVVKINGGGGVRWNDNTDPSTWLKENGVSATLEDTPALAETVKVLKETKRAEGIPGGHMLVGPVYVEGAEPGDTLEVRILDVRPRIPFGTVSTMPGKGGIPDLVPRPFTRVVRYDAKRDVGIFEDGVEIPLKPFMGVMGVAQPLEEGPIRKSGPPGVFGGNLDLKELVTGSTLYLPVFHKGGLFYTGDSHGGQGDGEVTVSAIESANSCTLQFIVHKGKTIASPRAENATHFMAIGLDPDLNKAMRMAITETIKWLGELKGYDFFNAYTLSSIGVDFHVTQVVDGTQGIHSMIPKSIFTKDKFEYWYKPVAQ
;
A
#
# COMPACT_ATOMS: atom_id res chain seq x y z
N MET A 1 -24.08 -15.53 69.06
CA MET A 1 -23.99 -16.40 67.87
C MET A 1 -24.24 -15.52 66.66
N ASN A 2 -23.16 -14.91 66.12
CA ASN A 2 -23.25 -13.92 65.01
C ASN A 2 -22.60 -14.52 63.76
N LEU A 3 -23.41 -14.88 62.75
CA LEU A 3 -22.94 -15.29 61.43
C LEU A 3 -22.58 -14.05 60.64
N LYS A 4 -21.29 -13.86 60.31
CA LYS A 4 -20.83 -12.89 59.31
C LYS A 4 -21.04 -13.50 57.93
N LYS A 5 -21.94 -12.89 57.13
CA LYS A 5 -22.06 -13.15 55.69
C LYS A 5 -20.89 -12.47 54.96
N GLN A 6 -19.98 -13.26 54.37
CA GLN A 6 -19.00 -12.77 53.42
C GLN A 6 -19.66 -12.61 52.04
N PHE A 7 -19.72 -11.38 51.54
CA PHE A 7 -20.08 -11.11 50.16
C PHE A 7 -18.82 -11.27 49.28
N LEU A 8 -18.82 -12.27 48.43
CA LEU A 8 -17.81 -12.45 47.38
C LEU A 8 -18.20 -11.50 46.22
N CYS A 9 -17.46 -10.39 46.06
CA CYS A 9 -17.58 -9.57 44.88
C CYS A 9 -16.78 -10.24 43.75
N ALA A 10 -17.46 -10.87 42.81
CA ALA A 10 -16.86 -11.30 41.56
C ALA A 10 -16.65 -10.05 40.68
N ALA A 11 -15.40 -9.63 40.55
CA ALA A 11 -15.03 -8.61 39.60
C ALA A 11 -15.13 -9.19 38.19
N LEU A 12 -16.16 -8.79 37.45
CA LEU A 12 -16.25 -9.05 36.01
C LEU A 12 -15.15 -8.22 35.35
N VAL A 13 -14.07 -8.85 34.94
CA VAL A 13 -13.07 -8.23 34.05
C VAL A 13 -13.71 -8.15 32.66
N CYS A 14 -14.28 -6.98 32.36
CA CYS A 14 -14.74 -6.65 31.04
C CYS A 14 -13.50 -6.43 30.18
N CYS A 15 -13.06 -7.43 29.43
CA CYS A 15 -12.11 -7.25 28.33
C CYS A 15 -12.78 -6.40 27.27
N THR A 16 -12.60 -5.07 27.36
CA THR A 16 -12.94 -4.17 26.26
C THR A 16 -11.92 -4.38 25.17
N THR A 17 -12.28 -5.16 24.15
CA THR A 17 -11.56 -5.17 22.89
C THR A 17 -11.54 -3.73 22.37
N ALA A 18 -10.36 -3.15 22.23
CA ALA A 18 -10.19 -1.83 21.64
C ALA A 18 -10.72 -1.91 20.20
N THR A 19 -11.88 -1.34 19.95
CA THR A 19 -12.42 -1.22 18.59
C THR A 19 -11.72 -0.05 17.92
N TRP A 20 -11.15 -0.28 16.75
CA TRP A 20 -10.58 0.76 15.91
C TRP A 20 -11.62 1.83 15.60
N ALA A 21 -11.22 3.12 15.60
CA ALA A 21 -12.10 4.25 15.27
C ALA A 21 -12.35 4.41 13.76
N PHE A 22 -12.07 3.37 12.95
CA PHE A 22 -12.33 3.42 11.51
C PHE A 22 -13.82 3.50 11.22
N PRO A 23 -14.22 4.20 10.13
CA PRO A 23 -15.57 4.16 9.62
C PRO A 23 -16.04 2.72 9.37
N PRO A 24 -17.36 2.46 9.32
CA PRO A 24 -17.87 1.15 8.93
C PRO A 24 -17.22 0.66 7.63
N GLU A 25 -16.84 -0.61 7.59
CA GLU A 25 -16.19 -1.18 6.42
C GLU A 25 -17.12 -1.09 5.19
N PRO A 26 -16.62 -0.68 4.01
CA PRO A 26 -17.41 -0.67 2.79
C PRO A 26 -17.92 -2.07 2.45
N LYS A 27 -19.12 -2.16 1.88
CA LYS A 27 -19.61 -3.42 1.31
C LYS A 27 -18.71 -3.84 0.15
N TYR A 28 -18.48 -5.14 0.03
CA TYR A 28 -17.68 -5.73 -1.04
C TYR A 28 -18.41 -6.91 -1.67
N ASP A 29 -18.10 -7.19 -2.93
CA ASP A 29 -18.70 -8.29 -3.69
C ASP A 29 -17.97 -9.61 -3.41
N VAL A 30 -16.63 -9.55 -3.18
CA VAL A 30 -15.80 -10.72 -2.95
C VAL A 30 -14.66 -10.40 -1.98
N LEU A 31 -14.31 -11.40 -1.14
CA LEU A 31 -13.12 -11.38 -0.28
C LEU A 31 -12.04 -12.29 -0.89
N VAL A 32 -10.83 -11.75 -1.01
CA VAL A 32 -9.61 -12.53 -1.29
C VAL A 32 -8.81 -12.65 0.01
N PRO A 33 -8.83 -13.81 0.65
CA PRO A 33 -8.12 -14.02 1.92
C PRO A 33 -6.61 -14.16 1.71
N LEU A 34 -5.86 -13.91 2.77
CA LEU A 34 -4.41 -14.15 2.81
C LEU A 34 -4.16 -15.65 3.00
N THR A 35 -3.88 -16.36 1.91
CA THR A 35 -3.54 -17.79 1.91
C THR A 35 -2.33 -18.07 1.03
N PRO A 36 -1.62 -19.19 1.22
CA PRO A 36 -0.47 -19.56 0.39
C PRO A 36 -0.78 -19.58 -1.11
N GLU A 37 -1.99 -20.00 -1.50
CA GLU A 37 -2.42 -20.10 -2.90
C GLU A 37 -2.66 -18.73 -3.53
N ASN A 38 -3.12 -17.77 -2.72
CA ASN A 38 -3.46 -16.41 -3.16
C ASN A 38 -2.25 -15.49 -3.21
N VAL A 39 -1.11 -15.90 -2.66
CA VAL A 39 0.09 -15.06 -2.53
C VAL A 39 1.17 -15.45 -3.53
N ALA A 40 1.84 -14.45 -4.09
CA ALA A 40 3.15 -14.55 -4.71
C ALA A 40 4.14 -13.80 -3.81
N ILE A 41 5.24 -14.46 -3.39
CA ILE A 41 6.23 -13.80 -2.54
C ILE A 41 7.37 -13.26 -3.38
N GLY A 42 7.61 -11.96 -3.27
CA GLY A 42 8.74 -11.26 -3.88
C GLY A 42 8.60 -10.99 -5.38
N HIS A 43 7.44 -11.28 -5.99
CA HIS A 43 7.29 -11.07 -7.43
C HIS A 43 5.84 -10.86 -7.88
N LEU A 44 5.70 -10.21 -9.04
CA LEU A 44 4.50 -10.21 -9.87
C LEU A 44 4.70 -11.23 -11.01
N SER A 45 3.60 -11.79 -11.54
CA SER A 45 3.66 -12.73 -12.66
C SER A 45 2.39 -12.68 -13.50
N TRP A 46 2.53 -12.51 -14.81
CA TRP A 46 1.40 -12.66 -15.73
C TRP A 46 1.07 -14.13 -16.03
N ALA A 47 1.95 -15.06 -15.62
CA ALA A 47 1.76 -16.50 -15.81
C ALA A 47 1.06 -17.19 -14.64
N LYS A 48 0.84 -16.49 -13.50
CA LYS A 48 0.09 -17.04 -12.37
C LYS A 48 -1.40 -16.98 -12.67
N ASP A 49 -2.11 -18.09 -12.41
CA ASP A 49 -3.56 -18.11 -12.51
C ASP A 49 -4.21 -17.07 -11.59
N PRO A 50 -5.27 -16.40 -12.06
CA PRO A 50 -6.01 -15.44 -11.24
C PRO A 50 -6.60 -16.07 -9.99
N VAL A 51 -6.41 -15.42 -8.84
CA VAL A 51 -7.03 -15.82 -7.56
C VAL A 51 -8.53 -15.54 -7.54
N VAL A 52 -8.96 -14.56 -8.33
CA VAL A 52 -10.37 -14.21 -8.52
C VAL A 52 -10.55 -13.52 -9.88
N LYS A 53 -11.73 -13.70 -10.48
CA LYS A 53 -12.18 -12.97 -11.68
C LYS A 53 -13.39 -12.12 -11.31
N VAL A 54 -13.33 -10.85 -11.65
CA VAL A 54 -14.38 -9.88 -11.32
C VAL A 54 -14.75 -9.02 -12.51
N LYS A 55 -15.96 -8.47 -12.53
CA LYS A 55 -16.40 -7.51 -13.56
C LYS A 55 -15.85 -6.12 -13.28
N SER A 56 -15.72 -5.29 -14.31
CA SER A 56 -15.53 -3.85 -14.12
C SER A 56 -16.64 -3.24 -13.26
N GLY A 57 -16.27 -2.45 -12.26
CA GLY A 57 -17.15 -1.90 -11.23
C GLY A 57 -17.19 -2.70 -9.92
N ALA A 58 -16.69 -3.93 -9.91
CA ALA A 58 -16.70 -4.78 -8.72
C ALA A 58 -15.82 -4.23 -7.59
N VAL A 59 -16.27 -4.47 -6.37
CA VAL A 59 -15.59 -4.13 -5.12
C VAL A 59 -15.00 -5.39 -4.51
N VAL A 60 -13.69 -5.41 -4.33
CA VAL A 60 -12.93 -6.56 -3.81
C VAL A 60 -12.26 -6.17 -2.50
N LYS A 61 -12.52 -6.96 -1.46
CA LYS A 61 -11.73 -6.88 -0.23
C LYS A 61 -10.55 -7.84 -0.32
N ILE A 62 -9.35 -7.36 -0.01
CA ILE A 62 -8.12 -8.16 -0.05
C ILE A 62 -7.45 -8.09 1.32
N ASN A 63 -7.16 -9.24 1.91
CA ASN A 63 -6.40 -9.34 3.13
C ASN A 63 -4.91 -9.42 2.80
N GLY A 64 -4.14 -8.41 3.20
CA GLY A 64 -2.67 -8.42 3.13
C GLY A 64 -2.03 -8.98 4.41
N GLY A 65 -0.80 -9.41 4.28
CA GLY A 65 0.07 -9.84 5.37
C GLY A 65 1.33 -8.97 5.44
N GLY A 66 2.16 -9.20 6.45
CA GLY A 66 3.39 -8.46 6.68
C GLY A 66 3.51 -7.95 8.11
N GLY A 67 4.18 -6.81 8.28
CA GLY A 67 4.35 -6.13 9.56
C GLY A 67 5.36 -6.74 10.51
N VAL A 68 6.00 -7.81 10.12
CA VAL A 68 6.97 -8.54 10.91
C VAL A 68 8.16 -8.96 10.04
N ARG A 69 9.37 -8.72 10.53
CA ARG A 69 10.62 -9.13 9.88
C ARG A 69 10.97 -10.58 10.25
N TRP A 70 10.03 -11.51 10.01
CA TRP A 70 10.25 -12.92 10.24
C TRP A 70 10.88 -13.60 9.03
N ASN A 71 11.72 -14.59 9.30
CA ASN A 71 12.29 -15.50 8.32
C ASN A 71 12.08 -16.94 8.77
N ASP A 72 12.56 -17.90 8.01
CA ASP A 72 12.37 -19.34 8.29
C ASP A 72 12.93 -19.80 9.65
N ASN A 73 13.85 -19.03 10.24
CA ASN A 73 14.47 -19.34 11.54
C ASN A 73 13.84 -18.55 12.70
N THR A 74 12.85 -17.70 12.43
CA THR A 74 12.20 -16.89 13.47
C THR A 74 11.07 -17.70 14.12
N ASP A 75 11.10 -17.88 15.44
CA ASP A 75 9.92 -18.28 16.19
C ASP A 75 9.02 -17.05 16.43
N PRO A 76 7.84 -16.97 15.81
CA PRO A 76 6.99 -15.79 15.91
C PRO A 76 6.54 -15.46 17.33
N SER A 77 6.21 -16.48 18.14
CA SER A 77 5.72 -16.26 19.51
C SER A 77 6.82 -15.70 20.41
N THR A 78 8.04 -16.23 20.29
CA THR A 78 9.21 -15.72 20.99
C THR A 78 9.52 -14.29 20.55
N TRP A 79 9.53 -14.03 19.24
CA TRP A 79 9.79 -12.69 18.70
C TRP A 79 8.78 -11.64 19.23
N LEU A 80 7.49 -11.94 19.22
CA LEU A 80 6.45 -11.04 19.74
C LEU A 80 6.70 -10.71 21.21
N LYS A 81 6.99 -11.73 22.04
CA LYS A 81 7.27 -11.57 23.46
C LYS A 81 8.51 -10.72 23.73
N GLU A 82 9.62 -11.00 23.04
CA GLU A 82 10.89 -10.29 23.20
C GLU A 82 10.79 -8.82 22.78
N ASN A 83 9.91 -8.51 21.82
CA ASN A 83 9.65 -7.15 21.38
C ASN A 83 8.49 -6.48 22.14
N GLY A 84 7.99 -7.10 23.21
CA GLY A 84 6.96 -6.57 24.09
C GLY A 84 5.63 -6.34 23.38
N VAL A 85 5.31 -7.15 22.37
CA VAL A 85 4.02 -7.16 21.68
C VAL A 85 3.09 -8.11 22.41
N SER A 86 1.93 -7.62 22.86
CA SER A 86 0.94 -8.43 23.58
C SER A 86 0.06 -9.30 22.68
N ALA A 87 0.00 -9.00 21.37
CA ALA A 87 -0.75 -9.79 20.40
C ALA A 87 -0.13 -11.19 20.25
N THR A 88 -0.96 -12.21 20.13
CA THR A 88 -0.54 -13.61 19.93
C THR A 88 -1.08 -14.15 18.61
N LEU A 89 -0.59 -15.34 18.21
CA LEU A 89 -1.08 -15.99 16.99
C LEU A 89 -2.51 -16.52 17.16
N GLU A 90 -2.95 -16.77 18.41
CA GLU A 90 -4.29 -17.27 18.71
C GLU A 90 -5.33 -16.14 18.69
N ASP A 91 -5.00 -14.96 19.20
CA ASP A 91 -5.93 -13.84 19.31
C ASP A 91 -5.88 -12.88 18.12
N THR A 92 -4.87 -13.00 17.24
CA THR A 92 -4.65 -12.14 16.09
C THR A 92 -4.53 -12.97 14.79
N PRO A 93 -5.65 -13.35 14.16
CA PRO A 93 -5.66 -14.26 13.00
C PRO A 93 -4.72 -13.82 11.85
N ALA A 94 -4.56 -12.52 11.64
CA ALA A 94 -3.66 -11.99 10.60
C ALA A 94 -2.18 -12.37 10.82
N LEU A 95 -1.74 -12.54 12.07
CA LEU A 95 -0.38 -13.02 12.37
C LEU A 95 -0.25 -14.51 12.03
N ALA A 96 -1.23 -15.34 12.39
CA ALA A 96 -1.23 -16.74 12.05
C ALA A 96 -1.28 -16.97 10.53
N GLU A 97 -2.11 -16.22 9.80
CA GLU A 97 -2.17 -16.22 8.33
C GLU A 97 -0.81 -15.84 7.72
N THR A 98 -0.17 -14.79 8.23
CA THR A 98 1.17 -14.35 7.79
C THR A 98 2.21 -15.45 7.96
N VAL A 99 2.23 -16.12 9.13
CA VAL A 99 3.12 -17.26 9.40
C VAL A 99 2.87 -18.40 8.44
N LYS A 100 1.60 -18.74 8.21
CA LYS A 100 1.22 -19.81 7.28
C LYS A 100 1.70 -19.51 5.86
N VAL A 101 1.47 -18.29 5.37
CA VAL A 101 1.93 -17.85 4.04
C VAL A 101 3.46 -17.92 3.94
N LEU A 102 4.20 -17.44 4.95
CA LEU A 102 5.65 -17.51 4.95
C LEU A 102 6.18 -18.95 4.82
N LYS A 103 5.56 -19.89 5.52
CA LYS A 103 6.01 -21.30 5.58
C LYS A 103 5.57 -22.12 4.38
N GLU A 104 4.37 -21.90 3.85
CA GLU A 104 3.73 -22.80 2.90
C GLU A 104 3.73 -22.27 1.46
N THR A 105 3.89 -20.95 1.23
CA THR A 105 3.91 -20.41 -0.14
C THR A 105 5.17 -20.84 -0.87
N LYS A 106 4.98 -21.48 -2.02
CA LYS A 106 6.09 -21.89 -2.89
C LYS A 106 6.81 -20.65 -3.43
N ARG A 107 8.13 -20.60 -3.24
CA ARG A 107 8.98 -19.52 -3.79
C ARG A 107 9.20 -19.74 -5.29
N ALA A 108 9.24 -18.66 -6.05
CA ALA A 108 9.70 -18.71 -7.43
C ALA A 108 11.23 -18.91 -7.47
N GLU A 109 11.71 -19.57 -8.53
CA GLU A 109 13.14 -19.79 -8.72
C GLU A 109 13.90 -18.46 -8.77
N GLY A 110 14.99 -18.35 -8.02
CA GLY A 110 15.81 -17.13 -7.92
C GLY A 110 15.18 -15.99 -7.11
N ILE A 111 14.03 -16.22 -6.46
CA ILE A 111 13.33 -15.23 -5.61
C ILE A 111 13.08 -15.84 -4.22
N PRO A 112 14.07 -15.75 -3.31
CA PRO A 112 13.96 -16.39 -2.00
C PRO A 112 13.02 -15.66 -1.03
N GLY A 113 12.70 -14.38 -1.28
CA GLY A 113 11.88 -13.55 -0.40
C GLY A 113 11.44 -12.25 -1.05
N GLY A 114 10.84 -11.36 -0.28
CA GLY A 114 10.29 -10.07 -0.69
C GLY A 114 8.85 -9.90 -0.21
N HIS A 115 8.12 -8.98 -0.80
CA HIS A 115 6.76 -8.62 -0.40
C HIS A 115 5.79 -9.79 -0.58
N MET A 116 4.81 -9.91 0.32
CA MET A 116 3.67 -10.83 0.19
C MET A 116 2.62 -10.15 -0.69
N LEU A 117 2.55 -10.55 -1.97
CA LEU A 117 1.62 -9.97 -2.92
C LEU A 117 0.41 -10.88 -3.12
N VAL A 118 -0.77 -10.39 -2.75
CA VAL A 118 -2.04 -11.08 -3.01
C VAL A 118 -2.47 -10.79 -4.44
N GLY A 119 -2.77 -11.83 -5.22
CA GLY A 119 -3.17 -11.70 -6.62
C GLY A 119 -2.75 -12.89 -7.50
N PRO A 120 -2.96 -12.77 -8.84
CA PRO A 120 -3.58 -11.60 -9.47
C PRO A 120 -5.11 -11.61 -9.42
N VAL A 121 -5.68 -10.41 -9.32
CA VAL A 121 -7.10 -10.18 -9.58
C VAL A 121 -7.28 -9.96 -11.08
N TYR A 122 -8.13 -10.76 -11.72
CA TYR A 122 -8.47 -10.61 -13.13
C TYR A 122 -9.74 -9.74 -13.26
N VAL A 123 -9.66 -8.63 -13.98
CA VAL A 123 -10.80 -7.75 -14.24
C VAL A 123 -11.32 -8.00 -15.65
N GLU A 124 -12.54 -8.54 -15.76
CA GLU A 124 -13.16 -8.86 -17.04
C GLU A 124 -13.28 -7.62 -17.94
N GLY A 125 -12.94 -7.80 -19.21
CA GLY A 125 -13.00 -6.73 -20.22
C GLY A 125 -11.76 -5.83 -20.25
N ALA A 126 -10.81 -5.92 -19.31
CA ALA A 126 -9.54 -5.21 -19.42
C ALA A 126 -8.66 -5.86 -20.50
N GLU A 127 -8.16 -5.05 -21.43
CA GLU A 127 -7.31 -5.47 -22.54
C GLU A 127 -6.06 -4.59 -22.62
N PRO A 128 -4.95 -5.06 -23.20
CA PRO A 128 -3.77 -4.21 -23.41
C PRO A 128 -4.10 -2.89 -24.10
N GLY A 129 -3.61 -1.78 -23.54
CA GLY A 129 -3.89 -0.42 -24.03
C GLY A 129 -5.08 0.27 -23.35
N ASP A 130 -5.81 -0.43 -22.47
CA ASP A 130 -6.78 0.19 -21.57
C ASP A 130 -6.10 0.79 -20.35
N THR A 131 -6.83 1.55 -19.55
CA THR A 131 -6.43 1.99 -18.20
C THR A 131 -7.31 1.29 -17.17
N LEU A 132 -6.69 0.73 -16.15
CA LEU A 132 -7.37 0.20 -14.97
C LEU A 132 -7.39 1.29 -13.88
N GLU A 133 -8.58 1.75 -13.51
CA GLU A 133 -8.80 2.61 -12.36
C GLU A 133 -9.03 1.74 -11.11
N VAL A 134 -8.25 1.98 -10.07
CA VAL A 134 -8.34 1.30 -8.78
C VAL A 134 -8.70 2.33 -7.72
N ARG A 135 -9.97 2.34 -7.30
CA ARG A 135 -10.44 3.21 -6.20
C ARG A 135 -10.18 2.55 -4.87
N ILE A 136 -9.50 3.24 -3.98
CA ILE A 136 -9.16 2.76 -2.64
C ILE A 136 -10.26 3.18 -1.69
N LEU A 137 -11.26 2.30 -1.51
CA LEU A 137 -12.43 2.59 -0.68
C LEU A 137 -12.10 2.54 0.81
N ASP A 138 -11.17 1.67 1.20
CA ASP A 138 -10.75 1.49 2.58
C ASP A 138 -9.39 0.79 2.66
N VAL A 139 -8.56 1.22 3.60
CA VAL A 139 -7.37 0.49 4.04
C VAL A 139 -7.30 0.57 5.56
N ARG A 140 -7.18 -0.57 6.23
CA ARG A 140 -7.12 -0.64 7.69
C ARG A 140 -6.17 -1.72 8.19
N PRO A 141 -5.47 -1.47 9.31
CA PRO A 141 -4.62 -2.46 9.95
C PRO A 141 -5.41 -3.70 10.42
N ARG A 142 -4.78 -4.85 10.30
CA ARG A 142 -5.26 -6.15 10.80
C ARG A 142 -4.50 -6.62 12.04
N ILE A 143 -3.39 -5.94 12.39
CA ILE A 143 -2.58 -6.19 13.58
C ILE A 143 -2.38 -4.88 14.35
N PRO A 144 -2.20 -4.91 15.69
CA PRO A 144 -2.15 -3.72 16.53
C PRO A 144 -0.75 -3.06 16.60
N PHE A 145 0.10 -3.30 15.63
CA PHE A 145 1.45 -2.73 15.56
C PHE A 145 1.99 -2.77 14.14
N GLY A 146 3.12 -2.12 13.94
CA GLY A 146 3.97 -2.30 12.78
C GLY A 146 5.43 -2.26 13.18
N THR A 147 6.32 -2.48 12.21
CA THR A 147 7.77 -2.43 12.43
C THR A 147 8.45 -1.50 11.45
N VAL A 148 9.47 -0.76 11.91
CA VAL A 148 10.38 0.01 11.05
C VAL A 148 11.78 -0.55 11.24
N SER A 149 12.47 -0.80 10.12
CA SER A 149 13.79 -1.45 10.18
C SER A 149 14.85 -0.67 9.42
N THR A 150 16.10 -0.80 9.88
CA THR A 150 17.30 -0.37 9.15
C THR A 150 18.23 -1.56 8.97
N MET A 151 19.01 -1.56 7.90
CA MET A 151 19.97 -2.63 7.60
C MET A 151 21.21 -2.07 6.90
N PRO A 152 22.43 -2.49 7.26
CA PRO A 152 23.63 -2.12 6.54
C PRO A 152 23.51 -2.40 5.03
N GLY A 153 23.95 -1.47 4.21
CA GLY A 153 23.87 -1.57 2.75
C GLY A 153 22.48 -1.32 2.17
N LYS A 154 21.50 -0.85 2.96
CA LYS A 154 20.14 -0.52 2.55
C LYS A 154 19.76 0.91 2.97
N GLY A 155 18.68 1.42 2.35
CA GLY A 155 18.19 2.77 2.64
C GLY A 155 18.90 3.86 1.84
N GLY A 156 18.54 5.12 2.13
CA GLY A 156 19.09 6.31 1.46
C GLY A 156 20.52 6.67 1.89
N ILE A 157 21.03 6.06 2.98
CA ILE A 157 22.40 6.27 3.50
C ILE A 157 23.05 4.92 3.86
N PRO A 158 23.19 4.01 2.87
CA PRO A 158 23.49 2.60 3.12
C PRO A 158 24.85 2.35 3.80
N ASP A 159 25.82 3.23 3.58
CA ASP A 159 27.19 3.21 4.13
C ASP A 159 27.26 3.70 5.58
N LEU A 160 26.24 4.40 6.08
CA LEU A 160 26.20 4.95 7.43
C LEU A 160 25.46 4.07 8.43
N VAL A 161 24.81 3.00 8.00
CA VAL A 161 24.05 2.09 8.87
C VAL A 161 24.97 1.03 9.47
N PRO A 162 25.32 1.09 10.79
CA PRO A 162 26.37 0.24 11.35
C PRO A 162 25.92 -1.20 11.65
N ARG A 163 24.62 -1.42 11.85
CA ARG A 163 24.04 -2.73 12.20
C ARG A 163 22.55 -2.78 11.89
N PRO A 164 21.97 -3.99 11.75
CA PRO A 164 20.53 -4.12 11.69
C PRO A 164 19.86 -3.59 12.95
N PHE A 165 18.71 -2.93 12.78
CA PHE A 165 17.87 -2.46 13.88
C PHE A 165 16.42 -2.53 13.47
N THR A 166 15.55 -2.97 14.36
CA THR A 166 14.09 -2.98 14.16
C THR A 166 13.41 -2.34 15.37
N ARG A 167 12.48 -1.43 15.11
CA ARG A 167 11.62 -0.83 16.12
C ARG A 167 10.19 -1.27 15.90
N VAL A 168 9.53 -1.71 16.97
CA VAL A 168 8.09 -1.93 17.00
C VAL A 168 7.39 -0.60 17.28
N VAL A 169 6.42 -0.27 16.43
CA VAL A 169 5.52 0.88 16.58
C VAL A 169 4.14 0.33 16.95
N ARG A 170 3.73 0.50 18.21
CA ARG A 170 2.41 0.05 18.68
C ARG A 170 1.34 1.03 18.25
N TYR A 171 0.16 0.52 17.91
CA TYR A 171 -0.95 1.36 17.46
C TYR A 171 -1.90 1.68 18.62
N ASP A 172 -2.22 2.96 18.77
CA ASP A 172 -3.38 3.41 19.54
C ASP A 172 -4.55 3.60 18.58
N ALA A 173 -5.40 2.58 18.51
CA ALA A 173 -6.53 2.53 17.60
C ALA A 173 -7.61 3.60 17.88
N LYS A 174 -7.64 4.18 19.08
CA LYS A 174 -8.62 5.23 19.43
C LYS A 174 -8.20 6.61 18.95
N ARG A 175 -6.89 6.83 18.79
CA ARG A 175 -6.32 8.10 18.39
C ARG A 175 -5.73 8.09 16.98
N ASP A 176 -5.80 6.95 16.29
CA ASP A 176 -5.19 6.72 14.97
C ASP A 176 -3.70 7.10 14.91
N VAL A 177 -2.94 6.71 15.93
CA VAL A 177 -1.50 6.98 16.01
C VAL A 177 -0.70 5.72 16.25
N GLY A 178 0.50 5.68 15.66
CA GLY A 178 1.57 4.76 16.02
C GLY A 178 2.48 5.40 17.06
N ILE A 179 2.71 4.72 18.17
CA ILE A 179 3.58 5.20 19.26
C ILE A 179 5.01 4.79 18.92
N PHE A 180 5.83 5.79 18.56
CA PHE A 180 7.26 5.57 18.29
C PHE A 180 8.04 5.47 19.60
N GLU A 181 7.81 6.41 20.53
CA GLU A 181 8.27 6.40 21.92
C GLU A 181 7.42 7.38 22.74
N ASP A 182 7.69 7.50 24.03
CA ASP A 182 6.98 8.45 24.89
C ASP A 182 7.12 9.89 24.35
N GLY A 183 5.99 10.52 24.10
CA GLY A 183 5.92 11.88 23.53
C GLY A 183 6.17 11.97 22.02
N VAL A 184 6.39 10.84 21.31
CA VAL A 184 6.55 10.82 19.84
C VAL A 184 5.54 9.89 19.20
N GLU A 185 4.54 10.47 18.57
CA GLU A 185 3.41 9.78 17.94
C GLU A 185 3.35 10.07 16.45
N ILE A 186 3.13 9.04 15.66
CA ILE A 186 3.05 9.12 14.20
C ILE A 186 1.59 8.92 13.79
N PRO A 187 0.93 9.88 13.12
CA PRO A 187 -0.41 9.67 12.59
C PRO A 187 -0.45 8.46 11.66
N LEU A 188 -1.37 7.53 11.91
CA LEU A 188 -1.58 6.38 11.04
C LEU A 188 -2.32 6.84 9.79
N LYS A 189 -1.74 6.48 8.65
CA LYS A 189 -2.32 6.67 7.30
C LYS A 189 -2.09 5.39 6.52
N PRO A 190 -2.89 4.34 6.79
CA PRO A 190 -2.65 3.03 6.20
C PRO A 190 -2.81 3.04 4.68
N PHE A 191 -1.88 2.39 4.00
CA PHE A 191 -1.94 2.18 2.55
C PHE A 191 -1.22 0.89 2.15
N MET A 192 -1.29 0.52 0.88
CA MET A 192 -0.58 -0.62 0.31
C MET A 192 0.59 -0.09 -0.52
N GLY A 193 1.83 -0.39 -0.13
CA GLY A 193 3.05 0.03 -0.82
C GLY A 193 3.12 -0.53 -2.24
N VAL A 194 2.73 -1.81 -2.40
CA VAL A 194 2.62 -2.44 -3.71
C VAL A 194 1.18 -2.42 -4.21
N MET A 195 0.96 -1.72 -5.32
CA MET A 195 -0.27 -1.76 -6.12
C MET A 195 0.12 -1.71 -7.60
N GLY A 196 -0.12 -2.78 -8.35
CA GLY A 196 0.28 -2.84 -9.75
C GLY A 196 -0.44 -3.92 -10.53
N VAL A 197 -0.42 -3.78 -11.84
CA VAL A 197 -0.84 -4.83 -12.78
C VAL A 197 0.35 -5.70 -13.17
N ALA A 198 0.11 -6.83 -13.84
CA ALA A 198 1.20 -7.62 -14.38
C ALA A 198 2.05 -6.80 -15.36
N GLN A 199 3.35 -6.93 -15.25
CA GLN A 199 4.36 -6.17 -15.99
C GLN A 199 4.30 -6.42 -17.51
N PRO A 200 4.86 -5.51 -18.34
CA PRO A 200 4.95 -5.71 -19.79
C PRO A 200 5.61 -7.05 -20.19
N LEU A 201 5.25 -7.58 -21.35
CA LEU A 201 5.74 -8.89 -21.85
C LEU A 201 7.25 -8.96 -21.94
N GLU A 202 7.90 -7.87 -22.34
CA GLU A 202 9.35 -7.75 -22.48
C GLU A 202 10.13 -7.91 -21.17
N GLU A 203 9.47 -7.69 -20.03
CA GLU A 203 10.08 -7.90 -18.71
C GLU A 203 10.06 -9.36 -18.25
N GLY A 204 9.51 -10.26 -19.07
CA GLY A 204 9.41 -11.68 -18.79
C GLY A 204 8.26 -12.08 -17.87
N PRO A 205 8.05 -13.40 -17.65
CA PRO A 205 6.88 -13.90 -16.93
C PRO A 205 6.90 -13.62 -15.43
N ILE A 206 8.05 -13.30 -14.86
CA ILE A 206 8.24 -13.03 -13.43
C ILE A 206 9.04 -11.75 -13.28
N ARG A 207 8.49 -10.80 -12.53
CA ARG A 207 9.12 -9.52 -12.18
C ARG A 207 9.31 -9.43 -10.67
N LYS A 208 10.54 -9.17 -10.20
CA LYS A 208 10.80 -8.92 -8.76
C LYS A 208 9.96 -7.76 -8.24
N SER A 209 9.43 -7.90 -7.04
CA SER A 209 8.48 -6.94 -6.47
C SER A 209 9.12 -5.65 -5.94
N GLY A 210 10.42 -5.60 -5.69
CA GLY A 210 11.08 -4.41 -5.15
C GLY A 210 10.98 -3.20 -6.11
N PRO A 211 11.63 -3.21 -7.29
CA PRO A 211 11.60 -2.04 -8.16
C PRO A 211 10.22 -1.80 -8.78
N PRO A 212 9.57 -0.63 -8.58
CA PRO A 212 8.37 -0.24 -9.31
C PRO A 212 8.66 0.04 -10.79
N GLY A 213 7.61 0.20 -11.59
CA GLY A 213 7.73 0.50 -13.03
C GLY A 213 6.46 1.07 -13.64
N VAL A 214 6.39 1.06 -14.95
CA VAL A 214 5.21 1.54 -15.70
C VAL A 214 3.93 0.77 -15.37
N PHE A 215 4.06 -0.43 -14.83
CA PHE A 215 2.95 -1.28 -14.38
C PHE A 215 2.48 -0.94 -12.95
N GLY A 216 3.04 0.06 -12.28
CA GLY A 216 2.89 0.32 -10.85
C GLY A 216 3.87 -0.52 -10.04
N GLY A 217 3.36 -1.42 -9.22
CA GLY A 217 4.17 -2.27 -8.34
C GLY A 217 4.47 -1.56 -7.02
N ASN A 218 5.70 -1.62 -6.58
CA ASN A 218 6.18 -1.05 -5.31
C ASN A 218 6.33 0.49 -5.40
N LEU A 219 5.19 1.17 -5.52
CA LEU A 219 5.17 2.63 -5.66
C LEU A 219 5.58 3.36 -4.39
N ASP A 220 5.24 2.80 -3.23
CA ASP A 220 5.42 3.42 -1.90
C ASP A 220 4.94 4.87 -1.86
N LEU A 221 3.83 5.11 -2.55
CA LEU A 221 3.19 6.41 -2.64
C LEU A 221 2.22 6.57 -1.46
N LYS A 222 2.67 7.26 -0.42
CA LYS A 222 1.92 7.44 0.85
C LYS A 222 0.56 8.12 0.70
N GLU A 223 0.29 8.75 -0.44
CA GLU A 223 -0.99 9.39 -0.79
C GLU A 223 -2.05 8.37 -1.24
N LEU A 224 -1.68 7.09 -1.49
CA LEU A 224 -2.63 6.03 -1.86
C LEU A 224 -3.40 5.45 -0.67
N VAL A 225 -3.89 6.34 0.17
CA VAL A 225 -4.73 6.02 1.34
C VAL A 225 -6.21 5.86 0.97
N THR A 226 -7.03 5.49 1.95
CA THR A 226 -8.50 5.51 1.81
C THR A 226 -8.97 6.82 1.19
N GLY A 227 -9.78 6.73 0.15
CA GLY A 227 -10.30 7.88 -0.59
C GLY A 227 -9.41 8.36 -1.74
N SER A 228 -8.37 7.66 -2.11
CA SER A 228 -7.58 7.94 -3.32
C SER A 228 -7.90 6.96 -4.46
N THR A 229 -7.39 7.27 -5.63
CA THR A 229 -7.52 6.45 -6.84
C THR A 229 -6.15 6.32 -7.49
N LEU A 230 -5.81 5.10 -7.93
CA LEU A 230 -4.65 4.80 -8.74
C LEU A 230 -5.10 4.40 -10.15
N TYR A 231 -4.47 4.94 -11.18
CA TYR A 231 -4.66 4.60 -12.59
C TYR A 231 -3.43 3.87 -13.10
N LEU A 232 -3.65 2.68 -13.66
CA LEU A 232 -2.58 1.79 -14.14
C LEU A 232 -2.79 1.46 -15.63
N PRO A 233 -1.73 1.49 -16.46
CA PRO A 233 -1.80 1.01 -17.83
C PRO A 233 -1.96 -0.51 -17.84
N VAL A 234 -2.80 -1.04 -18.72
CA VAL A 234 -3.04 -2.48 -18.85
C VAL A 234 -2.12 -3.07 -19.93
N PHE A 235 -1.33 -4.09 -19.58
CA PHE A 235 -0.41 -4.80 -20.49
C PHE A 235 -0.90 -6.19 -20.86
N HIS A 236 -1.77 -6.80 -20.04
CA HIS A 236 -2.29 -8.16 -20.22
C HIS A 236 -3.81 -8.16 -20.10
N LYS A 237 -4.44 -9.09 -20.82
CA LYS A 237 -5.87 -9.35 -20.68
C LYS A 237 -6.22 -9.59 -19.21
N GLY A 238 -7.23 -8.88 -18.74
CA GLY A 238 -7.66 -8.90 -17.34
C GLY A 238 -6.84 -8.01 -16.41
N GLY A 239 -5.84 -7.28 -16.89
CA GLY A 239 -4.97 -6.41 -16.08
C GLY A 239 -4.07 -7.16 -15.11
N LEU A 240 -4.57 -8.22 -14.46
CA LEU A 240 -3.84 -9.08 -13.51
C LEU A 240 -3.25 -8.27 -12.34
N PHE A 241 -4.12 -7.67 -11.55
CA PHE A 241 -3.73 -6.77 -10.47
C PHE A 241 -3.22 -7.51 -9.24
N TYR A 242 -2.14 -6.98 -8.66
CA TYR A 242 -1.52 -7.42 -7.41
C TYR A 242 -1.47 -6.29 -6.40
N THR A 243 -1.58 -6.63 -5.10
CA THR A 243 -1.35 -5.71 -3.99
C THR A 243 -0.74 -6.43 -2.80
N GLY A 244 -0.02 -5.68 -1.99
CA GLY A 244 0.65 -6.16 -0.78
C GLY A 244 1.49 -5.07 -0.17
N ASP A 245 2.47 -5.46 0.66
CA ASP A 245 3.36 -4.51 1.30
C ASP A 245 2.58 -3.45 2.10
N SER A 246 2.02 -3.91 3.20
CA SER A 246 1.05 -3.14 3.98
C SER A 246 1.73 -2.16 4.91
N HIS A 247 1.53 -0.88 4.73
CA HIS A 247 2.09 0.19 5.57
C HIS A 247 1.04 0.80 6.50
N GLY A 248 1.40 1.04 7.76
CA GLY A 248 0.60 1.82 8.72
C GLY A 248 0.80 3.33 8.55
N GLY A 249 1.92 3.73 7.95
CA GLY A 249 2.27 5.12 7.65
C GLY A 249 3.71 5.21 7.16
N GLN A 250 4.01 6.29 6.41
CA GLN A 250 5.31 6.52 5.79
C GLN A 250 5.58 8.03 5.66
N GLY A 251 6.82 8.44 5.77
CA GLY A 251 7.31 9.76 5.34
C GLY A 251 7.73 9.75 3.88
N ASP A 252 7.82 10.93 3.26
CA ASP A 252 8.41 11.07 1.93
C ASP A 252 9.83 10.51 1.92
N GLY A 253 10.15 9.79 0.84
CA GLY A 253 11.45 9.20 0.61
C GLY A 253 11.64 7.78 1.13
N GLU A 254 10.81 7.28 2.05
CA GLU A 254 10.94 5.94 2.66
C GLU A 254 12.40 5.59 3.02
N VAL A 255 13.08 6.53 3.65
CA VAL A 255 14.55 6.62 3.70
C VAL A 255 15.30 5.42 4.28
N THR A 256 14.64 4.54 5.01
CA THR A 256 15.26 3.33 5.59
C THR A 256 14.98 2.05 4.80
N VAL A 257 14.28 2.12 3.65
CA VAL A 257 13.70 0.99 2.92
C VAL A 257 12.65 0.25 3.76
N SER A 258 11.98 0.99 4.62
CA SER A 258 10.93 0.47 5.50
C SER A 258 10.04 1.62 5.95
N ALA A 259 8.77 1.51 5.66
CA ALA A 259 7.73 2.31 6.30
C ALA A 259 7.41 1.75 7.70
N ILE A 260 6.25 2.05 8.26
CA ILE A 260 5.67 1.27 9.37
C ILE A 260 5.05 0.02 8.75
N GLU A 261 5.86 -1.01 8.54
CA GLU A 261 5.44 -2.30 7.99
C GLU A 261 4.35 -2.92 8.84
N SER A 262 3.23 -3.30 8.25
CA SER A 262 2.06 -3.81 8.97
C SER A 262 1.39 -4.95 8.20
N ALA A 263 0.26 -5.42 8.68
CA ALA A 263 -0.67 -6.24 7.94
C ALA A 263 -1.97 -5.47 7.80
N ASN A 264 -2.34 -5.10 6.58
CA ASN A 264 -3.57 -4.36 6.31
C ASN A 264 -4.55 -5.19 5.49
N SER A 265 -5.84 -4.89 5.60
CA SER A 265 -6.81 -5.21 4.56
C SER A 265 -7.08 -3.96 3.73
N CYS A 266 -7.34 -4.13 2.44
CA CYS A 266 -7.82 -3.06 1.58
C CYS A 266 -9.12 -3.49 0.87
N THR A 267 -10.03 -2.52 0.69
CA THR A 267 -11.26 -2.68 -0.11
C THR A 267 -11.12 -1.78 -1.33
N LEU A 268 -11.05 -2.40 -2.51
CA LEU A 268 -10.73 -1.75 -3.77
C LEU A 268 -11.88 -1.92 -4.76
N GLN A 269 -12.19 -0.87 -5.53
CA GLN A 269 -13.09 -0.97 -6.68
C GLN A 269 -12.29 -0.87 -7.97
N PHE A 270 -12.55 -1.79 -8.90
CA PHE A 270 -11.85 -1.86 -10.18
C PHE A 270 -12.74 -1.38 -11.31
N ILE A 271 -12.28 -0.41 -12.11
CA ILE A 271 -13.01 0.15 -13.24
C ILE A 271 -12.10 0.15 -14.46
N VAL A 272 -12.60 -0.39 -15.59
CA VAL A 272 -11.85 -0.44 -16.85
C VAL A 272 -12.24 0.73 -17.73
N HIS A 273 -11.27 1.55 -18.14
CA HIS A 273 -11.43 2.60 -19.13
C HIS A 273 -10.95 2.11 -20.50
N LYS A 274 -11.88 1.70 -21.33
CA LYS A 274 -11.61 1.15 -22.65
C LYS A 274 -10.98 2.17 -23.59
N GLY A 275 -9.86 1.78 -24.22
CA GLY A 275 -9.16 2.59 -25.22
C GLY A 275 -8.53 3.89 -24.68
N LYS A 276 -8.48 4.06 -23.35
CA LYS A 276 -7.78 5.17 -22.70
C LYS A 276 -6.40 4.67 -22.27
N THR A 277 -5.38 5.04 -23.00
CA THR A 277 -4.01 4.62 -22.73
C THR A 277 -3.26 5.70 -21.94
N ILE A 278 -2.61 5.29 -20.87
CA ILE A 278 -1.62 6.11 -20.12
C ILE A 278 -0.26 5.42 -20.23
N ALA A 279 0.81 6.20 -20.22
CA ALA A 279 2.17 5.68 -20.36
C ALA A 279 2.78 5.23 -19.03
N SER A 280 2.33 5.79 -17.93
CA SER A 280 2.81 5.55 -16.57
C SER A 280 1.67 5.65 -15.56
N PRO A 281 1.84 5.12 -14.34
CA PRO A 281 0.85 5.27 -13.28
C PRO A 281 0.56 6.74 -12.98
N ARG A 282 -0.72 7.02 -12.69
CA ARG A 282 -1.21 8.31 -12.21
C ARG A 282 -2.09 8.08 -10.99
N ALA A 283 -2.20 9.06 -10.12
CA ALA A 283 -3.10 8.95 -8.99
C ALA A 283 -3.88 10.25 -8.78
N GLU A 284 -4.94 10.17 -7.99
CA GLU A 284 -5.65 11.34 -7.49
C GLU A 284 -6.30 11.08 -6.14
N ASN A 285 -6.57 12.14 -5.43
CA ASN A 285 -7.43 12.15 -4.26
C ASN A 285 -8.42 13.33 -4.33
N ALA A 286 -9.14 13.61 -3.26
CA ALA A 286 -10.12 14.70 -3.23
C ALA A 286 -9.53 16.07 -3.57
N THR A 287 -8.24 16.29 -3.31
CA THR A 287 -7.59 17.60 -3.37
C THR A 287 -6.52 17.75 -4.43
N HIS A 288 -5.94 16.64 -4.92
CA HIS A 288 -4.80 16.68 -5.85
C HIS A 288 -4.93 15.66 -6.97
N PHE A 289 -4.31 15.97 -8.12
CA PHE A 289 -3.87 15.00 -9.11
C PHE A 289 -2.37 14.75 -8.93
N MET A 290 -1.89 13.54 -9.23
CA MET A 290 -0.52 13.11 -8.96
C MET A 290 0.04 12.35 -10.16
N ALA A 291 0.99 12.95 -10.90
CA ALA A 291 1.76 12.27 -11.93
C ALA A 291 3.04 11.70 -11.32
N ILE A 292 3.45 10.50 -11.76
CA ILE A 292 4.52 9.72 -11.13
C ILE A 292 5.67 9.55 -12.15
N GLY A 293 6.89 9.83 -11.71
CA GLY A 293 8.13 9.54 -12.43
C GLY A 293 8.97 8.53 -11.66
N LEU A 294 9.48 7.52 -12.36
CA LEU A 294 10.19 6.38 -11.78
C LEU A 294 11.48 6.11 -12.58
N ASP A 295 12.63 6.20 -11.95
CA ASP A 295 13.94 5.90 -12.55
C ASP A 295 14.95 5.56 -11.46
N PRO A 296 15.96 4.72 -11.70
CA PRO A 296 17.06 4.53 -10.74
C PRO A 296 17.81 5.83 -10.38
N ASP A 297 17.78 6.84 -11.23
CA ASP A 297 18.32 8.19 -10.99
C ASP A 297 17.20 9.16 -10.61
N LEU A 298 17.29 9.74 -9.40
CA LEU A 298 16.25 10.64 -8.88
C LEU A 298 16.02 11.88 -9.75
N ASN A 299 17.08 12.41 -10.42
CA ASN A 299 16.93 13.55 -11.32
C ASN A 299 16.15 13.15 -12.58
N LYS A 300 16.35 11.93 -13.08
CA LYS A 300 15.56 11.41 -14.21
C LYS A 300 14.11 11.15 -13.78
N ALA A 301 13.88 10.57 -12.59
CA ALA A 301 12.55 10.43 -12.03
C ALA A 301 11.83 11.79 -11.93
N MET A 302 12.51 12.84 -11.47
CA MET A 302 12.00 14.22 -11.46
C MET A 302 11.62 14.70 -12.86
N ARG A 303 12.49 14.51 -13.85
CA ARG A 303 12.20 14.90 -15.25
C ARG A 303 10.96 14.16 -15.78
N MET A 304 10.82 12.87 -15.47
CA MET A 304 9.65 12.09 -15.87
C MET A 304 8.38 12.62 -15.20
N ALA A 305 8.40 12.88 -13.89
CA ALA A 305 7.27 13.43 -13.16
C ALA A 305 6.83 14.80 -13.73
N ILE A 306 7.79 15.71 -14.01
CA ILE A 306 7.50 16.99 -14.64
C ILE A 306 6.88 16.79 -16.03
N THR A 307 7.44 15.90 -16.85
CA THR A 307 6.92 15.64 -18.20
C THR A 307 5.49 15.09 -18.17
N GLU A 308 5.21 14.13 -17.29
CA GLU A 308 3.86 13.59 -17.14
C GLU A 308 2.88 14.63 -16.55
N THR A 309 3.34 15.51 -15.66
CA THR A 309 2.55 16.63 -15.15
C THR A 309 2.15 17.59 -16.27
N ILE A 310 3.09 17.98 -17.13
CA ILE A 310 2.82 18.85 -18.27
C ILE A 310 1.78 18.22 -19.21
N LYS A 311 1.94 16.92 -19.55
CA LYS A 311 0.98 16.18 -20.37
C LYS A 311 -0.39 16.18 -19.74
N TRP A 312 -0.47 15.87 -18.44
CA TRP A 312 -1.76 15.79 -17.75
C TRP A 312 -2.44 17.15 -17.64
N LEU A 313 -1.70 18.22 -17.39
CA LEU A 313 -2.24 19.59 -17.44
C LEU A 313 -2.76 19.95 -18.85
N GLY A 314 -2.08 19.50 -19.90
CA GLY A 314 -2.56 19.61 -21.28
C GLY A 314 -3.88 18.87 -21.50
N GLU A 315 -3.98 17.63 -21.02
CA GLU A 315 -5.22 16.81 -21.09
C GLU A 315 -6.37 17.43 -20.28
N LEU A 316 -6.11 17.93 -19.08
CA LEU A 316 -7.11 18.51 -18.19
C LEU A 316 -7.62 19.86 -18.64
N LYS A 317 -6.75 20.73 -19.20
CA LYS A 317 -7.02 22.15 -19.42
C LYS A 317 -6.80 22.61 -20.85
N GLY A 318 -6.31 21.76 -21.72
CA GLY A 318 -5.91 22.17 -23.08
C GLY A 318 -4.70 23.10 -23.09
N TYR A 319 -3.87 23.08 -22.05
CA TYR A 319 -2.69 23.93 -22.00
C TYR A 319 -1.61 23.44 -22.99
N ASP A 320 -0.98 24.40 -23.67
CA ASP A 320 0.26 24.14 -24.38
C ASP A 320 1.42 23.86 -23.42
N PHE A 321 2.56 23.46 -23.97
CA PHE A 321 3.76 23.15 -23.20
C PHE A 321 4.17 24.29 -22.26
N PHE A 322 4.19 25.54 -22.74
CA PHE A 322 4.69 26.68 -21.97
C PHE A 322 3.76 27.02 -20.82
N ASN A 323 2.44 27.02 -21.04
CA ASN A 323 1.45 27.28 -20.02
C ASN A 323 1.46 26.16 -18.96
N ALA A 324 1.51 24.88 -19.37
CA ALA A 324 1.59 23.76 -18.45
C ALA A 324 2.89 23.76 -17.66
N TYR A 325 4.03 24.03 -18.30
CA TYR A 325 5.34 24.02 -17.65
C TYR A 325 5.51 25.19 -16.66
N THR A 326 5.08 26.41 -17.03
CA THR A 326 5.12 27.55 -16.12
C THR A 326 4.19 27.36 -14.93
N LEU A 327 2.97 26.82 -15.15
CA LEU A 327 2.07 26.48 -14.05
C LEU A 327 2.67 25.42 -13.12
N SER A 328 3.37 24.44 -13.67
CA SER A 328 4.06 23.42 -12.87
C SER A 328 5.11 24.03 -11.94
N SER A 329 5.76 25.13 -12.34
CA SER A 329 6.78 25.80 -11.53
C SER A 329 6.23 26.61 -10.35
N ILE A 330 4.99 27.13 -10.45
CA ILE A 330 4.46 28.08 -9.48
C ILE A 330 3.24 27.54 -8.70
N GLY A 331 2.68 26.41 -9.13
CA GLY A 331 1.43 25.89 -8.58
C GLY A 331 1.40 24.38 -8.34
N VAL A 332 2.52 23.67 -8.56
CA VAL A 332 2.62 22.22 -8.36
C VAL A 332 3.84 21.89 -7.51
N ASP A 333 3.66 21.14 -6.45
CA ASP A 333 4.75 20.60 -5.65
C ASP A 333 5.21 19.25 -6.22
N PHE A 334 6.51 18.95 -6.07
CA PHE A 334 7.10 17.66 -6.45
C PHE A 334 7.74 17.03 -5.20
N HIS A 335 7.26 15.87 -4.83
CA HIS A 335 7.68 15.15 -3.64
C HIS A 335 8.55 13.95 -4.00
N VAL A 336 9.51 13.63 -3.17
CA VAL A 336 10.26 12.38 -3.27
C VAL A 336 9.39 11.25 -2.75
N THR A 337 8.92 10.36 -3.63
CA THR A 337 8.07 9.25 -3.25
C THR A 337 8.84 8.25 -2.40
N GLN A 338 9.97 7.76 -2.95
CA GLN A 338 10.93 6.89 -2.26
C GLN A 338 12.33 6.98 -2.93
N VAL A 339 13.42 6.73 -2.17
CA VAL A 339 14.82 6.78 -2.64
C VAL A 339 15.51 5.42 -2.58
N VAL A 340 14.73 4.36 -2.49
CA VAL A 340 15.16 2.99 -2.20
C VAL A 340 14.75 2.02 -3.34
N ASP A 341 14.74 0.70 -3.13
CA ASP A 341 14.21 -0.35 -3.99
C ASP A 341 14.80 -0.48 -5.41
N GLY A 342 15.91 0.20 -5.68
CA GLY A 342 16.59 0.15 -6.98
C GLY A 342 15.93 0.99 -8.07
N THR A 343 14.73 1.49 -7.87
CA THR A 343 14.04 2.50 -8.69
C THR A 343 13.46 3.55 -7.77
N GLN A 344 13.90 4.79 -7.93
CA GLN A 344 13.47 5.92 -7.12
C GLN A 344 12.21 6.57 -7.71
N GLY A 345 11.40 7.21 -6.87
CA GLY A 345 10.15 7.82 -7.27
C GLY A 345 10.05 9.31 -6.95
N ILE A 346 9.49 10.06 -7.88
CA ILE A 346 9.00 11.43 -7.66
C ILE A 346 7.54 11.47 -8.08
N HIS A 347 6.70 12.12 -7.29
CA HIS A 347 5.33 12.41 -7.69
C HIS A 347 5.01 13.89 -7.59
N SER A 348 4.19 14.36 -8.51
CA SER A 348 3.66 15.72 -8.44
C SER A 348 2.38 15.76 -7.61
N MET A 349 2.16 16.90 -6.95
CA MET A 349 0.94 17.24 -6.24
C MET A 349 0.31 18.45 -6.91
N ILE A 350 -0.59 18.21 -7.87
CA ILE A 350 -1.31 19.25 -8.61
C ILE A 350 -2.58 19.60 -7.82
N PRO A 351 -2.66 20.77 -7.15
CA PRO A 351 -3.84 21.08 -6.34
C PRO A 351 -5.06 21.34 -7.24
N LYS A 352 -6.15 20.61 -6.99
CA LYS A 352 -7.42 20.83 -7.70
C LYS A 352 -7.99 22.22 -7.45
N SER A 353 -7.68 22.83 -6.31
CA SER A 353 -8.14 24.16 -5.88
C SER A 353 -7.63 25.33 -6.74
N ILE A 354 -6.51 25.16 -7.45
CA ILE A 354 -6.01 26.23 -8.33
C ILE A 354 -6.90 26.43 -9.57
N PHE A 355 -7.74 25.46 -9.90
CA PHE A 355 -8.69 25.51 -11.02
C PHE A 355 -10.06 26.03 -10.54
N THR A 356 -10.13 27.30 -10.16
CA THR A 356 -11.29 27.90 -9.45
C THR A 356 -12.62 27.88 -10.21
N LYS A 357 -12.61 27.65 -11.52
CA LYS A 357 -13.80 27.57 -12.37
C LYS A 357 -14.20 26.14 -12.69
N ASP A 358 -13.37 25.16 -12.36
CA ASP A 358 -13.64 23.77 -12.67
C ASP A 358 -14.22 23.07 -11.44
N LYS A 359 -15.14 22.14 -11.69
CA LYS A 359 -15.65 21.21 -10.70
C LYS A 359 -15.14 19.83 -11.09
N PHE A 360 -14.12 19.36 -10.41
CA PHE A 360 -13.70 17.98 -10.56
C PHE A 360 -14.61 17.10 -9.71
N GLU A 361 -15.38 16.25 -10.37
CA GLU A 361 -16.17 15.25 -9.68
C GLU A 361 -15.23 14.26 -9.02
N TYR A 362 -15.45 14.04 -7.72
CA TYR A 362 -14.70 13.07 -6.96
C TYR A 362 -15.68 12.11 -6.29
N TRP A 363 -15.50 10.83 -6.56
CA TRP A 363 -16.42 9.76 -6.15
C TRP A 363 -16.47 9.54 -4.64
N TYR A 364 -15.37 9.84 -3.94
CA TYR A 364 -15.27 9.64 -2.51
C TYR A 364 -15.81 10.85 -1.76
N LYS A 365 -16.90 10.63 -1.04
CA LYS A 365 -17.37 11.59 -0.03
C LYS A 365 -16.98 11.05 1.33
N PRO A 366 -16.21 11.80 2.15
CA PRO A 366 -15.98 11.41 3.53
C PRO A 366 -17.34 11.11 4.17
N VAL A 367 -17.43 9.97 4.86
CA VAL A 367 -18.59 9.69 5.70
C VAL A 367 -18.61 10.79 6.74
N ALA A 368 -19.69 11.58 6.79
CA ALA A 368 -19.88 12.59 7.84
C ALA A 368 -19.77 11.87 9.17
N GLN A 369 -18.88 12.37 10.03
CA GLN A 369 -18.68 11.89 11.41
C GLN A 369 -19.94 12.14 12.22
#